data_93525f89d0803a87f12f3593afd3b8a6
#
_entry.id   93525f89d0803a87f12f3593afd3b8a6
#
_cell.length_a   1.000
_cell.length_b   1.000
_cell.length_c   1.000
_cell.angle_alpha   90.00
_cell.angle_beta   90.00
_cell.angle_gamma   90.00
#
_symmetry.space_group_name_H-M   'P 1'
#
loop_
_entity.id
_entity.type
_entity.pdbx_description
1 polymer ?
#
loop_
_entity_poly.entity_id
_entity_poly.type
_entity_poly.pdbx_seq_one_letter_code
_entity_poly.pdbx_strand_id
1 'polypeptide(L)'
;MKNTKKVIYAVLFSMCLLFAVNKVNAQPISPHFFGQNAWMPDTIGNASACTEPPCILYGKLHHEWANVKNSGASIIRFGGIAVDKNIPTNYQYIRMIDSIRANGMEPVIQVPFRNYRYNEQQAADIVKFINITSGKNIKYWIIGNEPDLGYSYNQASQIAAYIKPFASAMKNVDPSILIIGPECAWFNQGIITDLTTPNGPYDITGKDGNGHYYIDVISFHTYPFNGSQTRAQVISKLTSSGSLQDNLVYLNSRVSSCNTSHGRNGSSALKTAITEANIDWQNNAADNLYGVGASSFIGGQFWAEMMGISMKNGVDFINFWSVAEGSNSVSNIGYVDASTNTKKPSYYHFQLMAENFKGNYVNGTTNQLNVKSFGSQNSQETAVLVLNEDLTSNYNCTIRLNNTAIAGNSQLKINMNANIAAEFNEVIQSQSTVLFIFNSSGALIKKYEYSLNQNAVANIGPTYTQYGGTTGIEPIKSPAHEGTYFEIAKVFPNPNTGKFTVQLNKENTDELKYVLEVFNIEGQLVYEKNDAPFVKGKQDIDLTFESIASGVYIVRVRLGENIKTTKIVVVK
;
A
#
# COMPACT_ATOMS: atom_id res chain seq x y z
N MET A 1 50.04 46.18 -28.57
CA MET A 1 49.64 45.60 -27.27
C MET A 1 48.18 45.89 -26.90
N LYS A 2 47.21 45.61 -27.77
CA LYS A 2 45.76 45.85 -27.47
C LYS A 2 44.85 44.68 -27.81
N ASN A 3 45.36 43.53 -28.27
CA ASN A 3 44.52 42.39 -28.69
C ASN A 3 44.63 41.13 -27.81
N THR A 4 45.43 41.13 -26.76
CA THR A 4 45.63 39.93 -25.90
C THR A 4 44.68 39.85 -24.69
N LYS A 5 44.00 40.93 -24.35
CA LYS A 5 43.05 40.93 -23.19
C LYS A 5 41.63 40.48 -23.52
N LYS A 6 41.23 40.45 -24.81
CA LYS A 6 39.86 40.00 -25.18
C LYS A 6 39.70 38.48 -25.30
N VAL A 7 40.82 37.75 -25.49
CA VAL A 7 40.77 36.27 -25.62
C VAL A 7 40.67 35.58 -24.26
N ILE A 8 41.20 36.18 -23.19
CA ILE A 8 41.21 35.58 -21.85
C ILE A 8 39.80 35.64 -21.21
N TYR A 9 38.98 36.65 -21.50
CA TYR A 9 37.61 36.73 -20.98
C TYR A 9 36.63 35.78 -21.68
N ALA A 10 36.86 35.43 -22.93
CA ALA A 10 36.02 34.48 -23.67
C ALA A 10 36.26 33.02 -23.23
N VAL A 11 37.46 32.68 -22.82
CA VAL A 11 37.81 31.32 -22.34
C VAL A 11 37.33 31.09 -20.90
N LEU A 12 37.34 32.12 -20.04
CA LEU A 12 36.84 32.02 -18.67
C LEU A 12 35.30 32.01 -18.61
N PHE A 13 34.61 32.62 -19.59
CA PHE A 13 33.13 32.58 -19.66
C PHE A 13 32.61 31.26 -20.25
N SER A 14 33.42 30.57 -21.07
CA SER A 14 33.08 29.25 -21.64
C SER A 14 33.34 28.09 -20.67
N MET A 15 34.17 28.27 -19.63
CA MET A 15 34.43 27.24 -18.62
C MET A 15 33.48 27.25 -17.43
N CYS A 16 32.70 28.31 -17.23
CA CYS A 16 31.64 28.39 -16.21
C CYS A 16 30.28 27.80 -16.62
N LEU A 17 30.11 27.39 -17.88
CA LEU A 17 28.84 26.87 -18.42
C LEU A 17 28.78 25.35 -18.49
N LEU A 18 29.76 24.61 -17.93
CA LEU A 18 29.80 23.15 -17.99
C LEU A 18 29.54 22.42 -16.66
N PHE A 19 29.11 23.12 -15.63
CA PHE A 19 28.56 22.52 -14.40
C PHE A 19 27.14 22.97 -14.13
N ALA A 20 26.26 22.93 -15.13
CA ALA A 20 24.85 22.69 -14.85
C ALA A 20 24.75 21.22 -14.45
N VAL A 21 25.08 20.91 -13.21
CA VAL A 21 24.59 19.69 -12.54
C VAL A 21 23.10 19.74 -12.73
N ASN A 22 22.56 18.88 -13.61
CA ASN A 22 21.14 18.57 -13.60
C ASN A 22 20.82 18.13 -12.18
N LYS A 23 20.36 19.07 -11.35
CA LYS A 23 19.66 18.71 -10.12
C LYS A 23 18.46 17.89 -10.61
N VAL A 24 18.59 16.58 -10.59
CA VAL A 24 17.43 15.70 -10.61
C VAL A 24 16.54 16.23 -9.50
N ASN A 25 15.43 16.86 -9.85
CA ASN A 25 14.47 17.30 -8.87
C ASN A 25 14.03 16.03 -8.14
N ALA A 26 14.55 15.86 -6.93
CA ALA A 26 14.20 14.73 -6.08
C ALA A 26 12.70 14.83 -5.80
N GLN A 27 11.92 13.80 -6.18
CA GLN A 27 10.48 13.75 -5.93
C GLN A 27 10.26 13.21 -4.50
N PRO A 28 9.90 14.09 -3.53
CA PRO A 28 9.67 13.62 -2.16
C PRO A 28 8.46 12.70 -2.10
N ILE A 29 8.58 11.62 -1.33
CA ILE A 29 7.45 10.76 -0.99
C ILE A 29 6.71 11.43 0.17
N SER A 30 5.41 11.67 -0.02
CA SER A 30 4.57 12.28 1.03
C SER A 30 4.54 11.40 2.28
N PRO A 31 4.57 11.98 3.49
CA PRO A 31 4.43 11.22 4.74
C PRO A 31 3.08 10.50 4.85
N HIS A 32 2.07 10.93 4.08
CA HIS A 32 0.75 10.31 4.00
C HIS A 32 0.54 9.49 2.73
N PHE A 33 1.62 9.12 2.03
CA PHE A 33 1.51 8.46 0.72
C PHE A 33 0.73 7.14 0.78
N PHE A 34 0.93 6.32 1.82
CA PHE A 34 0.40 4.96 1.93
C PHE A 34 -0.99 4.96 2.57
N GLY A 35 -2.03 4.90 1.75
CA GLY A 35 -3.41 5.00 2.20
C GLY A 35 -4.23 3.73 1.99
N GLN A 36 -5.29 3.62 2.80
CA GLN A 36 -6.30 2.58 2.69
C GLN A 36 -7.70 3.17 2.78
N ASN A 37 -8.68 2.48 2.22
CA ASN A 37 -10.10 2.77 2.42
C ASN A 37 -10.65 1.88 3.52
N ALA A 38 -11.26 2.51 4.51
CA ALA A 38 -12.04 1.87 5.56
C ALA A 38 -13.45 2.46 5.48
N TRP A 39 -14.32 1.78 4.79
CA TRP A 39 -15.66 2.27 4.56
C TRP A 39 -16.62 1.76 5.62
N MET A 40 -17.48 2.58 6.09
CA MET A 40 -18.42 2.45 7.20
C MET A 40 -17.83 2.14 8.58
N PRO A 41 -18.41 2.80 9.57
CA PRO A 41 -17.88 2.74 10.91
C PRO A 41 -17.91 1.33 11.45
N ASP A 42 -16.93 1.08 12.24
CA ASP A 42 -16.94 0.08 13.27
C ASP A 42 -18.33 0.02 13.91
N THR A 43 -19.02 -1.07 13.73
CA THR A 43 -20.42 -1.23 14.10
C THR A 43 -20.65 -1.59 15.56
N ILE A 44 -19.64 -1.48 16.42
CA ILE A 44 -19.94 -1.59 17.83
C ILE A 44 -20.98 -0.49 18.16
N GLY A 45 -22.22 -0.83 18.07
CA GLY A 45 -23.31 -0.04 18.53
C GLY A 45 -24.37 0.40 17.52
N ASN A 46 -24.18 0.28 16.21
CA ASN A 46 -25.27 0.69 15.31
C ASN A 46 -25.21 0.12 13.88
N ALA A 47 -25.31 -1.20 13.76
CA ALA A 47 -25.54 -1.86 12.47
C ALA A 47 -26.83 -1.38 11.77
N SER A 48 -27.78 -0.82 12.53
CA SER A 48 -29.06 -0.33 12.02
C SER A 48 -28.96 0.98 11.21
N ALA A 49 -27.86 1.72 11.31
CA ALA A 49 -27.68 2.94 10.52
C ALA A 49 -27.18 2.66 9.09
N CYS A 50 -26.79 1.42 8.79
CA CYS A 50 -26.35 1.01 7.48
C CYS A 50 -27.27 -0.05 6.91
N THR A 51 -28.12 0.33 5.97
CA THR A 51 -29.14 -0.53 5.38
C THR A 51 -28.68 -1.26 4.12
N GLU A 52 -27.54 -0.85 3.57
CA GLU A 52 -26.99 -1.42 2.34
C GLU A 52 -25.87 -2.43 2.65
N PRO A 53 -25.88 -3.62 2.01
CA PRO A 53 -24.66 -4.39 1.97
C PRO A 53 -23.56 -3.49 1.38
N PRO A 54 -22.42 -3.49 1.95
CA PRO A 54 -21.75 -4.39 2.85
C PRO A 54 -21.75 -3.98 4.33
N CYS A 55 -22.30 -2.85 4.70
CA CYS A 55 -22.27 -2.36 6.09
C CYS A 55 -22.82 -3.35 7.11
N ILE A 56 -23.87 -4.09 6.75
CA ILE A 56 -24.47 -5.12 7.61
C ILE A 56 -23.52 -6.33 7.77
N LEU A 57 -22.70 -6.58 6.75
CA LEU A 57 -21.82 -7.74 6.69
C LEU A 57 -20.43 -7.47 7.27
N TYR A 58 -19.98 -6.22 7.31
CA TYR A 58 -18.58 -5.86 7.53
C TYR A 58 -18.31 -5.00 8.75
N GLY A 59 -19.21 -4.98 9.66
CA GLY A 59 -19.03 -4.35 10.97
C GLY A 59 -17.92 -4.98 11.82
N LYS A 60 -16.93 -5.59 11.19
CA LYS A 60 -15.77 -6.20 11.85
C LYS A 60 -14.49 -5.39 11.67
N LEU A 61 -14.56 -4.18 11.14
CA LEU A 61 -13.38 -3.34 10.95
C LEU A 61 -12.58 -3.14 12.24
N HIS A 62 -13.24 -3.12 13.39
CA HIS A 62 -12.58 -3.01 14.69
C HIS A 62 -11.63 -4.18 14.99
N HIS A 63 -11.81 -5.34 14.38
CA HIS A 63 -10.87 -6.45 14.47
C HIS A 63 -9.65 -6.27 13.57
N GLU A 64 -9.70 -5.37 12.59
CA GLU A 64 -8.66 -5.19 11.57
C GLU A 64 -7.67 -4.06 11.91
N TRP A 65 -7.90 -3.25 12.92
CA TRP A 65 -7.03 -2.12 13.22
C TRP A 65 -5.57 -2.51 13.47
N ALA A 66 -5.32 -3.67 14.08
CA ALA A 66 -3.97 -4.19 14.23
C ALA A 66 -3.32 -4.49 12.87
N ASN A 67 -4.04 -5.12 11.95
CA ASN A 67 -3.56 -5.39 10.59
C ASN A 67 -3.31 -4.09 9.82
N VAL A 68 -4.22 -3.12 9.92
CA VAL A 68 -4.07 -1.81 9.25
C VAL A 68 -2.82 -1.08 9.76
N LYS A 69 -2.65 -0.99 11.08
CA LYS A 69 -1.46 -0.39 11.68
C LYS A 69 -0.17 -1.10 11.26
N ASN A 70 -0.18 -2.43 11.31
CA ASN A 70 0.97 -3.25 10.95
C ASN A 70 1.27 -3.25 9.45
N SER A 71 0.32 -2.87 8.59
CA SER A 71 0.59 -2.69 7.16
C SER A 71 1.40 -1.44 6.85
N GLY A 72 1.57 -0.52 7.81
CA GLY A 72 2.26 0.75 7.61
C GLY A 72 1.39 1.82 6.95
N ALA A 73 0.06 1.64 6.90
CA ALA A 73 -0.85 2.68 6.41
C ALA A 73 -0.69 3.96 7.24
N SER A 74 -0.63 5.11 6.57
CA SER A 74 -0.43 6.43 7.18
C SER A 74 -1.65 7.33 7.10
N ILE A 75 -2.59 7.02 6.20
CA ILE A 75 -3.82 7.78 5.98
C ILE A 75 -4.97 6.82 5.66
N ILE A 76 -6.13 7.09 6.22
CA ILE A 76 -7.34 6.26 6.01
C ILE A 76 -8.49 7.13 5.51
N ARG A 77 -9.00 6.79 4.33
CA ARG A 77 -10.21 7.39 3.79
C ARG A 77 -11.44 6.67 4.34
N PHE A 78 -12.26 7.42 5.06
CA PHE A 78 -13.60 7.02 5.48
C PHE A 78 -14.61 7.57 4.50
N GLY A 79 -15.00 6.77 3.52
CA GLY A 79 -15.80 7.23 2.40
C GLY A 79 -16.35 6.10 1.53
N GLY A 80 -16.58 6.43 0.27
CA GLY A 80 -17.14 5.55 -0.74
C GLY A 80 -18.66 5.69 -0.88
N ILE A 81 -19.23 4.88 -1.79
CA ILE A 81 -20.65 4.92 -2.10
C ILE A 81 -21.54 4.67 -0.87
N ALA A 82 -21.03 3.91 0.11
CA ALA A 82 -21.77 3.60 1.33
C ALA A 82 -22.04 4.86 2.18
N VAL A 83 -21.12 5.81 2.24
CA VAL A 83 -21.30 7.09 2.95
C VAL A 83 -22.33 7.96 2.23
N ASP A 84 -22.34 8.00 0.91
CA ASP A 84 -23.35 8.73 0.15
C ASP A 84 -24.77 8.14 0.28
N LYS A 85 -24.86 6.80 0.37
CA LYS A 85 -26.16 6.10 0.54
C LYS A 85 -26.65 6.14 1.98
N ASN A 86 -25.76 6.01 2.94
CA ASN A 86 -26.07 5.90 4.37
C ASN A 86 -25.32 7.00 5.12
N ILE A 87 -25.91 8.19 5.19
CA ILE A 87 -25.30 9.35 5.82
C ILE A 87 -24.88 8.99 7.26
N PRO A 88 -23.55 9.05 7.58
CA PRO A 88 -23.10 8.71 8.92
C PRO A 88 -23.66 9.66 9.98
N THR A 89 -23.96 9.13 11.14
CA THR A 89 -24.31 9.94 12.31
C THR A 89 -23.06 10.65 12.86
N ASN A 90 -23.26 11.71 13.62
CA ASN A 90 -22.17 12.39 14.32
C ASN A 90 -21.33 11.43 15.18
N TYR A 91 -21.97 10.48 15.84
CA TYR A 91 -21.30 9.45 16.62
C TYR A 91 -20.38 8.56 15.76
N GLN A 92 -20.86 8.15 14.59
CA GLN A 92 -20.09 7.31 13.67
C GLN A 92 -18.86 8.04 13.11
N TYR A 93 -19.01 9.33 12.75
CA TYR A 93 -17.85 10.14 12.35
C TYR A 93 -16.80 10.23 13.46
N ILE A 94 -17.19 10.61 14.68
CA ILE A 94 -16.27 10.75 15.80
C ILE A 94 -15.57 9.44 16.11
N ARG A 95 -16.32 8.34 16.16
CA ARG A 95 -15.78 7.03 16.46
C ARG A 95 -14.75 6.58 15.41
N MET A 96 -15.05 6.77 14.12
CA MET A 96 -14.11 6.44 13.04
C MET A 96 -12.83 7.28 13.13
N ILE A 97 -12.98 8.60 13.34
CA ILE A 97 -11.85 9.51 13.51
C ILE A 97 -10.96 9.06 14.68
N ASP A 98 -11.57 8.77 15.82
CA ASP A 98 -10.84 8.36 17.02
C ASP A 98 -10.14 7.02 16.84
N SER A 99 -10.78 6.06 16.16
CA SER A 99 -10.17 4.76 15.84
C SER A 99 -8.99 4.90 14.89
N ILE A 100 -9.10 5.71 13.84
CA ILE A 100 -8.00 5.97 12.89
C ILE A 100 -6.82 6.60 13.63
N ARG A 101 -7.06 7.64 14.43
CA ARG A 101 -5.99 8.36 15.16
C ARG A 101 -5.37 7.55 16.29
N ALA A 102 -6.16 6.73 16.99
CA ALA A 102 -5.64 5.82 18.00
C ALA A 102 -4.63 4.80 17.44
N ASN A 103 -4.70 4.53 16.13
CA ASN A 103 -3.76 3.67 15.41
C ASN A 103 -2.65 4.46 14.68
N GLY A 104 -2.52 5.77 14.92
CA GLY A 104 -1.42 6.59 14.41
C GLY A 104 -1.58 7.07 12.96
N MET A 105 -2.79 7.03 12.40
CA MET A 105 -3.07 7.40 11.02
C MET A 105 -3.86 8.71 10.92
N GLU A 106 -3.79 9.38 9.77
CA GLU A 106 -4.57 10.58 9.47
C GLU A 106 -5.90 10.22 8.79
N PRO A 107 -7.04 10.74 9.28
CA PRO A 107 -8.34 10.50 8.65
C PRO A 107 -8.60 11.43 7.45
N VAL A 108 -9.17 10.86 6.40
CA VAL A 108 -9.82 11.58 5.29
C VAL A 108 -11.31 11.32 5.38
N ILE A 109 -12.11 12.36 5.55
CA ILE A 109 -13.54 12.26 5.83
C ILE A 109 -14.35 12.71 4.64
N GLN A 110 -15.30 11.88 4.21
CA GLN A 110 -16.25 12.22 3.17
C GLN A 110 -17.52 12.84 3.77
N VAL A 111 -17.94 13.98 3.21
CA VAL A 111 -19.31 14.47 3.36
C VAL A 111 -20.17 13.93 2.23
N PRO A 112 -21.40 13.43 2.50
CA PRO A 112 -22.27 12.88 1.47
C PRO A 112 -22.74 13.96 0.49
N PHE A 113 -22.90 13.57 -0.76
CA PHE A 113 -23.52 14.44 -1.77
C PHE A 113 -24.60 13.73 -2.60
N ARG A 114 -24.44 12.46 -2.87
CA ARG A 114 -25.19 11.70 -3.86
C ARG A 114 -26.70 11.88 -3.78
N ASN A 115 -27.36 12.08 -4.93
CA ASN A 115 -28.80 12.24 -5.08
C ASN A 115 -29.40 13.43 -4.31
N TYR A 116 -28.64 14.50 -4.10
CA TYR A 116 -29.07 15.71 -3.36
C TYR A 116 -29.55 15.42 -1.93
N ARG A 117 -29.10 14.31 -1.35
CA ARG A 117 -29.46 13.95 0.03
C ARG A 117 -28.78 14.82 1.08
N TYR A 118 -27.82 15.61 0.65
CA TYR A 118 -27.05 16.52 1.47
C TYR A 118 -26.85 17.84 0.73
N ASN A 119 -26.84 18.94 1.45
CA ASN A 119 -26.55 20.26 0.87
C ASN A 119 -25.30 20.87 1.51
N GLU A 120 -24.87 22.00 0.96
CA GLU A 120 -23.67 22.71 1.39
C GLU A 120 -23.73 23.15 2.87
N GLN A 121 -24.91 23.52 3.38
CA GLN A 121 -25.08 23.90 4.78
C GLN A 121 -24.89 22.68 5.71
N GLN A 122 -25.46 21.54 5.36
CA GLN A 122 -25.29 20.31 6.13
C GLN A 122 -23.81 19.85 6.14
N ALA A 123 -23.10 20.01 5.02
CA ALA A 123 -21.66 19.74 4.95
C ALA A 123 -20.85 20.68 5.87
N ALA A 124 -21.20 21.97 5.87
CA ALA A 124 -20.62 22.96 6.79
C ALA A 124 -20.90 22.63 8.25
N ASP A 125 -22.13 22.17 8.56
CA ASP A 125 -22.53 21.77 9.93
C ASP A 125 -21.74 20.56 10.42
N ILE A 126 -21.41 19.61 9.56
CA ILE A 126 -20.52 18.47 9.89
C ILE A 126 -19.10 18.95 10.19
N VAL A 127 -18.53 19.84 9.36
CA VAL A 127 -17.20 20.43 9.64
C VAL A 127 -17.22 21.16 10.98
N LYS A 128 -18.27 21.98 11.23
CA LYS A 128 -18.44 22.70 12.51
C LYS A 128 -18.51 21.74 13.68
N PHE A 129 -19.32 20.69 13.57
CA PHE A 129 -19.46 19.70 14.64
C PHE A 129 -18.13 18.98 14.91
N ILE A 130 -17.45 18.47 13.88
CA ILE A 130 -16.24 17.67 14.04
C ILE A 130 -15.05 18.56 14.45
N ASN A 131 -14.77 19.64 13.72
CA ASN A 131 -13.55 20.41 13.95
C ASN A 131 -13.70 21.46 15.05
N ILE A 132 -14.83 22.18 15.11
CA ILE A 132 -15.00 23.29 16.05
C ILE A 132 -15.58 22.79 17.36
N THR A 133 -16.75 22.12 17.31
CA THR A 133 -17.45 21.69 18.52
C THR A 133 -16.74 20.54 19.23
N SER A 134 -16.28 19.54 18.49
CA SER A 134 -15.61 18.34 19.03
C SER A 134 -14.08 18.46 19.04
N GLY A 135 -13.52 19.54 18.48
CA GLY A 135 -12.08 19.83 18.49
C GLY A 135 -11.20 18.80 17.77
N LYS A 136 -11.74 18.06 16.79
CA LYS A 136 -11.01 16.97 16.13
C LYS A 136 -9.96 17.48 15.15
N ASN A 137 -10.08 18.70 14.62
CA ASN A 137 -9.13 19.31 13.69
C ASN A 137 -8.79 18.42 12.49
N ILE A 138 -9.81 17.86 11.84
CA ILE A 138 -9.64 17.05 10.63
C ILE A 138 -9.23 17.95 9.48
N LYS A 139 -8.18 17.55 8.78
CA LYS A 139 -7.59 18.32 7.72
C LYS A 139 -8.14 17.97 6.34
N TYR A 140 -8.33 16.70 6.05
CA TYR A 140 -8.68 16.19 4.71
C TYR A 140 -10.17 15.86 4.60
N TRP A 141 -10.85 16.50 3.63
CA TRP A 141 -12.28 16.34 3.42
C TRP A 141 -12.60 16.08 1.96
N ILE A 142 -13.47 15.12 1.72
CA ILE A 142 -13.98 14.74 0.40
C ILE A 142 -15.43 15.16 0.28
N ILE A 143 -15.87 15.62 -0.91
CA ILE A 143 -17.26 15.97 -1.21
C ILE A 143 -17.85 14.93 -2.16
N GLY A 144 -18.66 14.01 -1.63
CA GLY A 144 -19.30 12.96 -2.42
C GLY A 144 -18.37 11.85 -2.87
N ASN A 145 -18.87 10.97 -3.74
CA ASN A 145 -18.15 9.82 -4.29
C ASN A 145 -18.64 9.51 -5.71
N GLU A 146 -17.73 9.35 -6.66
CA GLU A 146 -17.97 8.88 -8.03
C GLU A 146 -19.16 9.57 -8.72
N PRO A 147 -19.13 10.90 -8.87
CA PRO A 147 -20.26 11.63 -9.43
C PRO A 147 -20.55 11.24 -10.89
N ASP A 148 -19.56 10.77 -11.61
CA ASP A 148 -19.63 10.37 -13.02
C ASP A 148 -20.06 8.90 -13.23
N LEU A 149 -20.28 8.13 -12.16
CA LEU A 149 -20.71 6.74 -12.24
C LEU A 149 -22.23 6.58 -12.17
N GLY A 150 -22.87 6.38 -13.31
CA GLY A 150 -24.29 5.96 -13.41
C GLY A 150 -25.32 6.99 -12.93
N TYR A 151 -24.96 8.26 -12.79
CA TYR A 151 -25.81 9.35 -12.36
C TYR A 151 -25.72 10.56 -13.29
N SER A 152 -26.64 11.51 -13.08
CA SER A 152 -26.76 12.69 -13.94
C SER A 152 -25.59 13.70 -13.83
N TYR A 153 -24.49 13.34 -13.19
CA TYR A 153 -23.30 14.19 -12.97
C TYR A 153 -22.11 13.80 -13.83
N ASN A 154 -22.37 13.38 -15.05
CA ASN A 154 -21.33 13.00 -16.00
C ASN A 154 -20.70 14.17 -16.78
N GLN A 155 -20.93 15.40 -16.33
CA GLN A 155 -20.40 16.63 -16.95
C GLN A 155 -19.69 17.50 -15.92
N ALA A 156 -18.62 18.15 -16.33
CA ALA A 156 -17.86 19.08 -15.50
C ALA A 156 -18.74 20.23 -14.94
N SER A 157 -19.72 20.70 -15.71
CA SER A 157 -20.66 21.74 -15.28
C SER A 157 -21.47 21.32 -14.04
N GLN A 158 -21.93 20.09 -14.01
CA GLN A 158 -22.72 19.56 -12.91
C GLN A 158 -21.86 19.32 -11.67
N ILE A 159 -20.63 18.82 -11.85
CA ILE A 159 -19.66 18.58 -10.77
C ILE A 159 -19.24 19.94 -10.16
N ALA A 160 -18.88 20.91 -10.97
CA ALA A 160 -18.53 22.25 -10.49
C ALA A 160 -19.67 22.94 -9.75
N ALA A 161 -20.92 22.71 -10.20
CA ALA A 161 -22.12 23.32 -9.61
C ALA A 161 -22.38 22.89 -8.15
N TYR A 162 -21.92 21.71 -7.74
CA TYR A 162 -22.01 21.32 -6.33
C TYR A 162 -20.70 21.47 -5.55
N ILE A 163 -19.55 21.15 -6.15
CA ILE A 163 -18.26 21.26 -5.43
C ILE A 163 -18.02 22.68 -4.94
N LYS A 164 -18.25 23.68 -5.77
CA LYS A 164 -17.97 25.08 -5.41
C LYS A 164 -18.76 25.56 -4.18
N PRO A 165 -20.10 25.45 -4.11
CA PRO A 165 -20.85 25.88 -2.92
C PRO A 165 -20.54 25.04 -1.68
N PHE A 166 -20.34 23.71 -1.81
CA PHE A 166 -19.94 22.87 -0.68
C PHE A 166 -18.58 23.30 -0.12
N ALA A 167 -17.57 23.42 -0.97
CA ALA A 167 -16.23 23.83 -0.56
C ALA A 167 -16.21 25.20 0.12
N SER A 168 -16.95 26.18 -0.45
CA SER A 168 -17.07 27.51 0.15
C SER A 168 -17.74 27.48 1.52
N ALA A 169 -18.85 26.75 1.66
CA ALA A 169 -19.57 26.64 2.93
C ALA A 169 -18.71 25.96 4.00
N MET A 170 -18.04 24.86 3.66
CA MET A 170 -17.16 24.14 4.56
C MET A 170 -15.94 24.97 5.00
N LYS A 171 -15.27 25.67 4.06
CA LYS A 171 -14.11 26.52 4.36
C LYS A 171 -14.47 27.82 5.08
N ASN A 172 -15.68 28.32 4.94
CA ASN A 172 -16.16 29.43 5.75
C ASN A 172 -16.29 29.06 7.24
N VAL A 173 -16.51 27.78 7.56
CA VAL A 173 -16.51 27.27 8.94
C VAL A 173 -15.11 27.02 9.45
N ASP A 174 -14.26 26.39 8.61
CA ASP A 174 -12.86 26.11 8.94
C ASP A 174 -11.97 26.29 7.71
N PRO A 175 -11.31 27.46 7.57
CA PRO A 175 -10.45 27.73 6.41
C PRO A 175 -9.17 26.88 6.37
N SER A 176 -8.85 26.15 7.42
CA SER A 176 -7.65 25.31 7.51
C SER A 176 -7.81 23.94 6.84
N ILE A 177 -9.05 23.54 6.50
CA ILE A 177 -9.32 22.25 5.86
C ILE A 177 -8.85 22.22 4.41
N LEU A 178 -8.49 21.02 3.96
CA LEU A 178 -8.13 20.73 2.57
C LEU A 178 -9.24 19.91 1.92
N ILE A 179 -9.81 20.45 0.85
CA ILE A 179 -10.87 19.78 0.09
C ILE A 179 -10.27 18.96 -1.04
N ILE A 180 -10.71 17.72 -1.13
CA ILE A 180 -10.32 16.73 -2.13
C ILE A 180 -11.51 16.50 -3.08
N GLY A 181 -11.24 16.47 -4.37
CA GLY A 181 -12.24 16.19 -5.40
C GLY A 181 -11.64 16.20 -6.80
N PRO A 182 -12.40 15.82 -7.83
CA PRO A 182 -13.83 15.54 -7.89
C PRO A 182 -14.24 14.09 -7.54
N GLU A 183 -13.31 13.18 -7.20
CA GLU A 183 -13.62 11.77 -6.87
C GLU A 183 -14.25 11.01 -8.05
N CYS A 184 -13.83 11.28 -9.29
CA CYS A 184 -14.32 10.55 -10.45
C CYS A 184 -14.00 9.05 -10.35
N ALA A 185 -14.95 8.19 -10.78
CA ALA A 185 -14.83 6.72 -10.71
C ALA A 185 -13.67 6.15 -11.55
N TRP A 186 -13.19 6.92 -12.51
CA TRP A 186 -11.99 6.64 -13.32
C TRP A 186 -11.37 7.97 -13.76
N PHE A 187 -10.18 7.90 -14.37
CA PHE A 187 -9.56 9.08 -14.96
C PHE A 187 -10.34 9.54 -16.19
N ASN A 188 -11.37 10.34 -15.97
CA ASN A 188 -12.16 10.95 -17.05
C ASN A 188 -11.46 12.20 -17.56
N GLN A 189 -10.61 12.04 -18.58
CA GLN A 189 -9.78 13.14 -19.10
C GLN A 189 -10.59 14.37 -19.50
N GLY A 190 -11.78 14.20 -20.10
CA GLY A 190 -12.63 15.32 -20.51
C GLY A 190 -13.12 16.13 -19.30
N ILE A 191 -13.71 15.46 -18.32
CA ILE A 191 -14.18 16.09 -17.08
C ILE A 191 -13.01 16.77 -16.34
N ILE A 192 -11.90 16.06 -16.16
CA ILE A 192 -10.71 16.60 -15.48
C ILE A 192 -10.18 17.82 -16.20
N THR A 193 -10.13 17.81 -17.55
CA THR A 193 -9.70 18.96 -18.34
C THR A 193 -10.55 20.20 -18.07
N ASP A 194 -11.85 20.06 -18.14
CA ASP A 194 -12.78 21.17 -17.95
C ASP A 194 -12.74 21.71 -16.51
N LEU A 195 -12.69 20.83 -15.51
CA LEU A 195 -12.60 21.19 -14.09
C LEU A 195 -11.27 21.83 -13.69
N THR A 196 -10.21 21.59 -14.47
CA THR A 196 -8.86 22.11 -14.23
C THR A 196 -8.40 23.12 -15.30
N THR A 197 -9.34 23.68 -16.09
CA THR A 197 -9.01 24.77 -17.01
C THR A 197 -9.04 26.08 -16.23
N PRO A 198 -7.89 26.71 -15.99
CA PRO A 198 -7.81 27.88 -15.13
C PRO A 198 -8.68 29.03 -15.67
N ASN A 199 -9.48 29.61 -14.77
CA ASN A 199 -10.45 30.68 -15.08
C ASN A 199 -11.55 30.26 -16.06
N GLY A 200 -11.67 28.95 -16.37
CA GLY A 200 -12.78 28.43 -17.16
C GLY A 200 -14.10 28.42 -16.37
N PRO A 201 -15.23 28.19 -17.05
CA PRO A 201 -16.54 28.27 -16.38
C PRO A 201 -16.72 27.21 -15.30
N TYR A 202 -16.04 26.08 -15.43
CA TYR A 202 -16.13 24.92 -14.51
C TYR A 202 -14.88 24.74 -13.64
N ASP A 203 -13.95 25.69 -13.67
CA ASP A 203 -12.72 25.64 -12.88
C ASP A 203 -13.02 25.53 -11.38
N ILE A 204 -12.66 24.39 -10.78
CA ILE A 204 -12.78 24.14 -9.34
C ILE A 204 -11.46 24.38 -8.58
N THR A 205 -10.41 24.80 -9.26
CA THR A 205 -9.07 25.03 -8.69
C THR A 205 -8.83 26.48 -8.27
N GLY A 206 -9.72 27.40 -8.71
CA GLY A 206 -9.71 28.81 -8.36
C GLY A 206 -10.24 29.09 -6.95
N LYS A 207 -10.49 30.37 -6.65
CA LYS A 207 -10.95 30.85 -5.35
C LYS A 207 -12.43 31.26 -5.38
N ASP A 208 -13.05 31.16 -4.21
CA ASP A 208 -14.36 31.75 -3.92
C ASP A 208 -14.26 33.26 -3.63
N GLY A 209 -15.41 33.88 -3.35
CA GLY A 209 -15.50 35.32 -3.04
C GLY A 209 -14.80 35.70 -1.71
N ASN A 210 -14.52 34.76 -0.83
CA ASN A 210 -13.83 34.95 0.45
C ASN A 210 -12.31 34.68 0.36
N GLY A 211 -11.83 34.28 -0.82
CA GLY A 211 -10.41 34.03 -1.07
C GLY A 211 -9.95 32.61 -0.79
N HIS A 212 -10.85 31.68 -0.46
CA HIS A 212 -10.53 30.27 -0.26
C HIS A 212 -10.50 29.52 -1.58
N TYR A 213 -9.48 28.69 -1.81
CA TYR A 213 -9.49 27.76 -2.94
C TYR A 213 -10.62 26.74 -2.79
N TYR A 214 -11.37 26.46 -3.86
CA TYR A 214 -12.44 25.46 -3.78
C TYR A 214 -11.91 24.08 -3.44
N ILE A 215 -10.89 23.61 -4.16
CA ILE A 215 -10.24 22.34 -3.85
C ILE A 215 -8.73 22.51 -3.67
N ASP A 216 -8.13 21.62 -2.91
CA ASP A 216 -6.69 21.60 -2.61
C ASP A 216 -5.99 20.37 -3.18
N VAL A 217 -6.75 19.32 -3.46
CA VAL A 217 -6.26 18.06 -4.02
C VAL A 217 -7.19 17.60 -5.14
N ILE A 218 -6.65 17.41 -6.33
CA ILE A 218 -7.37 16.75 -7.44
C ILE A 218 -7.32 15.26 -7.23
N SER A 219 -8.48 14.60 -7.29
CA SER A 219 -8.62 13.15 -7.06
C SER A 219 -9.40 12.43 -8.15
N PHE A 220 -9.10 11.16 -8.29
CA PHE A 220 -9.83 10.19 -9.11
C PHE A 220 -9.62 8.78 -8.57
N HIS A 221 -10.45 7.84 -9.04
CA HIS A 221 -10.32 6.42 -8.76
C HIS A 221 -9.69 5.66 -9.92
N THR A 222 -9.13 4.48 -9.66
CA THR A 222 -8.55 3.64 -10.71
C THR A 222 -8.73 2.15 -10.41
N TYR A 223 -9.52 1.51 -11.27
CA TYR A 223 -9.78 0.07 -11.28
C TYR A 223 -9.67 -0.41 -12.73
N PRO A 224 -8.45 -0.73 -13.21
CA PRO A 224 -8.23 -0.96 -14.64
C PRO A 224 -8.86 -2.22 -15.22
N PHE A 225 -9.37 -3.12 -14.36
CA PHE A 225 -9.97 -4.39 -14.79
C PHE A 225 -11.29 -4.70 -14.06
N ASN A 226 -11.94 -5.76 -14.51
CA ASN A 226 -13.22 -6.24 -14.01
C ASN A 226 -13.21 -7.75 -13.64
N GLY A 227 -12.04 -8.32 -13.38
CA GLY A 227 -11.87 -9.74 -13.03
C GLY A 227 -11.76 -10.69 -14.24
N SER A 228 -11.74 -10.18 -15.48
CA SER A 228 -11.64 -11.02 -16.69
C SER A 228 -10.31 -10.89 -17.44
N GLN A 229 -9.32 -10.23 -16.86
CA GLN A 229 -8.03 -9.96 -17.48
C GLN A 229 -7.15 -11.20 -17.61
N THR A 230 -6.23 -11.14 -18.57
CA THR A 230 -5.13 -12.09 -18.71
C THR A 230 -3.87 -11.57 -17.98
N ARG A 231 -2.93 -12.47 -17.65
CA ARG A 231 -1.65 -12.10 -17.04
C ARG A 231 -0.85 -11.10 -17.89
N ALA A 232 -0.82 -11.29 -19.22
CA ALA A 232 -0.14 -10.37 -20.13
C ALA A 232 -0.73 -8.95 -20.09
N GLN A 233 -2.05 -8.85 -19.95
CA GLN A 233 -2.72 -7.56 -19.76
C GLN A 233 -2.35 -6.92 -18.41
N VAL A 234 -2.27 -7.70 -17.32
CA VAL A 234 -1.85 -7.20 -16.01
C VAL A 234 -0.44 -6.63 -16.09
N ILE A 235 0.52 -7.38 -16.61
CA ILE A 235 1.94 -6.99 -16.71
C ILE A 235 2.13 -5.68 -17.49
N SER A 236 1.34 -5.41 -18.52
CA SER A 236 1.50 -4.22 -19.38
C SER A 236 0.59 -3.05 -19.02
N LYS A 237 -0.43 -3.25 -18.19
CA LYS A 237 -1.56 -2.31 -18.06
C LYS A 237 -1.15 -0.92 -17.60
N LEU A 238 -0.33 -0.80 -16.58
CA LEU A 238 -0.07 0.47 -15.91
C LEU A 238 0.85 1.40 -16.70
N THR A 239 1.59 0.85 -17.67
CA THR A 239 2.54 1.58 -18.51
C THR A 239 2.17 1.62 -19.99
N SER A 240 1.04 0.98 -20.38
CA SER A 240 0.52 1.06 -21.74
C SER A 240 -0.08 2.43 -22.05
N SER A 241 -0.26 2.74 -23.34
CA SER A 241 -0.87 4.02 -23.76
C SER A 241 -2.26 4.22 -23.14
N GLY A 242 -2.53 5.41 -22.62
CA GLY A 242 -3.77 5.76 -21.92
C GLY A 242 -3.93 5.14 -20.53
N SER A 243 -2.83 4.69 -19.96
CA SER A 243 -2.77 4.03 -18.65
C SER A 243 -2.60 5.00 -17.48
N LEU A 244 -2.42 4.45 -16.27
CA LEU A 244 -2.15 5.22 -15.06
C LEU A 244 -0.93 6.16 -15.23
N GLN A 245 0.17 5.68 -15.84
CA GLN A 245 1.36 6.50 -16.07
C GLN A 245 1.04 7.74 -16.94
N ASP A 246 0.34 7.55 -18.05
CA ASP A 246 -0.01 8.64 -18.97
C ASP A 246 -1.01 9.62 -18.33
N ASN A 247 -2.01 9.07 -17.61
CA ASN A 247 -3.01 9.85 -16.90
C ASN A 247 -2.37 10.76 -15.85
N LEU A 248 -1.41 10.26 -15.09
CA LEU A 248 -0.70 11.06 -14.08
C LEU A 248 0.23 12.10 -14.71
N VAL A 249 0.91 11.79 -15.80
CA VAL A 249 1.70 12.78 -16.57
C VAL A 249 0.81 13.91 -17.08
N TYR A 250 -0.35 13.55 -17.67
CA TYR A 250 -1.34 14.53 -18.12
C TYR A 250 -1.84 15.38 -16.95
N LEU A 251 -2.26 14.76 -15.85
CA LEU A 251 -2.78 15.47 -14.69
C LEU A 251 -1.75 16.43 -14.09
N ASN A 252 -0.48 16.05 -14.02
CA ASN A 252 0.60 16.91 -13.55
C ASN A 252 0.75 18.17 -14.39
N SER A 253 0.55 18.08 -15.71
CA SER A 253 0.56 19.26 -16.59
C SER A 253 -0.61 20.20 -16.26
N ARG A 254 -1.80 19.66 -15.96
CA ARG A 254 -2.97 20.44 -15.54
C ARG A 254 -2.77 21.12 -14.19
N VAL A 255 -2.29 20.36 -13.20
CA VAL A 255 -1.96 20.86 -11.85
C VAL A 255 -0.93 21.99 -11.93
N SER A 256 0.12 21.82 -12.72
CA SER A 256 1.13 22.87 -12.96
C SER A 256 0.52 24.15 -13.56
N SER A 257 -0.35 24.00 -14.55
CA SER A 257 -1.08 25.12 -15.17
C SER A 257 -1.97 25.85 -14.15
N CYS A 258 -2.74 25.10 -13.33
CA CYS A 258 -3.58 25.67 -12.28
C CYS A 258 -2.76 26.40 -11.22
N ASN A 259 -1.66 25.78 -10.76
CA ASN A 259 -0.77 26.38 -9.76
C ASN A 259 -0.19 27.72 -10.28
N THR A 260 0.28 27.75 -11.51
CA THR A 260 0.82 28.94 -12.14
C THR A 260 -0.25 30.04 -12.30
N SER A 261 -1.42 29.69 -12.86
CA SER A 261 -2.47 30.65 -13.19
C SER A 261 -3.15 31.26 -11.95
N HIS A 262 -3.27 30.49 -10.88
CA HIS A 262 -3.89 30.94 -9.61
C HIS A 262 -2.87 31.41 -8.57
N GLY A 263 -1.56 31.42 -8.88
CA GLY A 263 -0.51 31.80 -7.95
C GLY A 263 -0.35 30.88 -6.76
N ARG A 264 -0.69 29.58 -6.90
CA ARG A 264 -0.61 28.57 -5.84
C ARG A 264 0.81 28.06 -5.69
N ASN A 265 1.32 28.10 -4.47
CA ASN A 265 2.68 27.60 -4.16
C ASN A 265 2.78 27.14 -2.70
N GLY A 266 3.86 26.46 -2.36
CA GLY A 266 4.12 25.97 -1.00
C GLY A 266 2.94 25.13 -0.47
N SER A 267 2.41 25.51 0.69
CA SER A 267 1.29 24.80 1.31
C SER A 267 -0.05 24.97 0.57
N SER A 268 -0.18 25.99 -0.29
CA SER A 268 -1.37 26.22 -1.11
C SER A 268 -1.31 25.58 -2.50
N ALA A 269 -0.19 24.96 -2.86
CA ALA A 269 -0.07 24.27 -4.14
C ALA A 269 -1.13 23.18 -4.28
N LEU A 270 -1.81 23.15 -5.43
CA LEU A 270 -2.74 22.09 -5.78
C LEU A 270 -1.97 20.77 -5.88
N LYS A 271 -2.48 19.72 -5.27
CA LYS A 271 -1.89 18.39 -5.23
C LYS A 271 -2.74 17.38 -5.98
N THR A 272 -2.26 16.15 -6.08
CA THR A 272 -2.96 15.04 -6.72
C THR A 272 -3.06 13.86 -5.73
N ALA A 273 -4.21 13.19 -5.69
CA ALA A 273 -4.41 11.94 -4.97
C ALA A 273 -5.16 10.91 -5.81
N ILE A 274 -4.95 9.64 -5.50
CA ILE A 274 -5.78 8.54 -5.97
C ILE A 274 -6.53 8.01 -4.74
N THR A 275 -7.81 8.30 -4.67
CA THR A 275 -8.60 8.08 -3.46
C THR A 275 -9.28 6.73 -3.39
N GLU A 276 -9.34 6.03 -4.51
CA GLU A 276 -9.61 4.59 -4.57
C GLU A 276 -8.76 3.93 -5.67
N ALA A 277 -8.19 2.78 -5.36
CA ALA A 277 -7.39 2.00 -6.30
C ALA A 277 -7.47 0.51 -5.99
N ASN A 278 -7.55 -0.31 -7.03
CA ASN A 278 -7.28 -1.74 -6.96
C ASN A 278 -7.01 -2.25 -8.38
N ILE A 279 -6.58 -3.52 -8.52
CA ILE A 279 -6.46 -4.17 -9.82
C ILE A 279 -7.82 -4.31 -10.50
N ASP A 280 -8.84 -4.72 -9.74
CA ASP A 280 -10.23 -4.93 -10.19
C ASP A 280 -11.22 -4.11 -9.37
N TRP A 281 -12.32 -3.67 -9.99
CA TRP A 281 -13.50 -3.18 -9.27
C TRP A 281 -14.47 -4.33 -8.91
N GLN A 282 -14.29 -5.50 -9.53
CA GLN A 282 -15.07 -6.71 -9.29
C GLN A 282 -14.12 -7.91 -9.43
N ASN A 283 -14.02 -8.73 -8.38
CA ASN A 283 -13.20 -9.92 -8.42
C ASN A 283 -13.91 -11.08 -9.11
N ASN A 284 -13.16 -11.93 -9.82
CA ASN A 284 -13.68 -13.19 -10.35
C ASN A 284 -13.83 -14.20 -9.19
N ALA A 285 -14.98 -14.88 -9.11
CA ALA A 285 -15.24 -15.89 -8.09
C ALA A 285 -14.20 -17.04 -8.06
N ALA A 286 -13.55 -17.29 -9.20
CA ALA A 286 -12.49 -18.30 -9.32
C ALA A 286 -11.10 -17.74 -9.05
N ASP A 287 -10.96 -16.43 -8.76
CA ASP A 287 -9.66 -15.83 -8.47
C ASP A 287 -9.07 -16.40 -7.17
N ASN A 288 -7.80 -16.68 -7.24
CA ASN A 288 -7.05 -17.25 -6.13
C ASN A 288 -5.59 -16.80 -6.21
N LEU A 289 -4.75 -17.36 -5.35
CA LEU A 289 -3.33 -17.02 -5.25
C LEU A 289 -2.57 -17.13 -6.59
N TYR A 290 -2.95 -18.06 -7.46
CA TYR A 290 -2.34 -18.31 -8.78
C TYR A 290 -3.05 -17.57 -9.91
N GLY A 291 -4.14 -16.88 -9.62
CA GLY A 291 -4.94 -16.11 -10.56
C GLY A 291 -4.28 -14.80 -10.98
N VAL A 292 -5.12 -13.86 -11.42
CA VAL A 292 -4.69 -12.55 -11.94
C VAL A 292 -5.52 -11.38 -11.38
N GLY A 293 -6.34 -11.62 -10.38
CA GLY A 293 -7.20 -10.63 -9.72
C GLY A 293 -6.68 -10.22 -8.33
N ALA A 294 -7.57 -9.66 -7.53
CA ALA A 294 -7.25 -9.06 -6.23
C ALA A 294 -6.75 -10.06 -5.17
N SER A 295 -7.02 -11.36 -5.34
CA SER A 295 -6.54 -12.41 -4.42
C SER A 295 -5.21 -13.02 -4.85
N SER A 296 -4.71 -12.67 -6.04
CA SER A 296 -3.55 -13.31 -6.65
C SER A 296 -2.22 -12.68 -6.20
N PHE A 297 -1.14 -13.45 -6.38
CA PHE A 297 0.21 -12.95 -6.10
C PHE A 297 0.56 -11.76 -7.02
N ILE A 298 0.27 -11.87 -8.33
CA ILE A 298 0.50 -10.78 -9.27
C ILE A 298 -0.40 -9.57 -8.98
N GLY A 299 -1.59 -9.76 -8.42
CA GLY A 299 -2.43 -8.66 -7.93
C GLY A 299 -1.76 -7.85 -6.82
N GLY A 300 -1.01 -8.51 -5.95
CA GLY A 300 -0.17 -7.83 -4.96
C GLY A 300 1.00 -7.08 -5.59
N GLN A 301 1.69 -7.67 -6.59
CA GLN A 301 2.74 -6.98 -7.36
C GLN A 301 2.18 -5.77 -8.11
N PHE A 302 0.96 -5.87 -8.64
CA PHE A 302 0.26 -4.77 -9.29
C PHE A 302 0.02 -3.58 -8.35
N TRP A 303 -0.32 -3.83 -7.08
CA TRP A 303 -0.40 -2.76 -6.07
C TRP A 303 0.96 -2.06 -5.87
N ALA A 304 2.04 -2.83 -5.79
CA ALA A 304 3.38 -2.27 -5.67
C ALA A 304 3.77 -1.43 -6.91
N GLU A 305 3.40 -1.87 -8.10
CA GLU A 305 3.62 -1.12 -9.34
C GLU A 305 2.80 0.19 -9.37
N MET A 306 1.51 0.15 -8.96
CA MET A 306 0.68 1.35 -8.83
C MET A 306 1.30 2.36 -7.87
N MET A 307 1.78 1.92 -6.71
CA MET A 307 2.47 2.78 -5.73
C MET A 307 3.75 3.38 -6.33
N GLY A 308 4.58 2.58 -6.99
CA GLY A 308 5.81 3.04 -7.62
C GLY A 308 5.57 4.11 -8.70
N ILE A 309 4.59 3.88 -9.58
CA ILE A 309 4.18 4.85 -10.62
C ILE A 309 3.59 6.12 -9.99
N SER A 310 2.81 6.00 -8.93
CA SER A 310 2.23 7.13 -8.22
C SER A 310 3.30 7.99 -7.55
N MET A 311 4.30 7.39 -6.88
CA MET A 311 5.45 8.11 -6.31
C MET A 311 6.26 8.82 -7.39
N LYS A 312 6.54 8.14 -8.51
CA LYS A 312 7.26 8.72 -9.66
C LYS A 312 6.61 10.00 -10.16
N ASN A 313 5.27 10.07 -10.11
CA ASN A 313 4.49 11.18 -10.60
C ASN A 313 4.06 12.16 -9.49
N GLY A 314 4.60 12.06 -8.27
CA GLY A 314 4.36 13.02 -7.19
C GLY A 314 2.94 13.02 -6.63
N VAL A 315 2.24 11.89 -6.69
CA VAL A 315 0.95 11.72 -6.02
C VAL A 315 1.12 11.89 -4.51
N ASP A 316 0.30 12.72 -3.88
CA ASP A 316 0.39 13.01 -2.44
C ASP A 316 0.03 11.78 -1.61
N PHE A 317 -1.04 11.07 -1.99
CA PHE A 317 -1.38 9.77 -1.41
C PHE A 317 -2.22 8.91 -2.38
N ILE A 318 -2.13 7.59 -2.18
CA ILE A 318 -2.96 6.62 -2.86
C ILE A 318 -3.66 5.74 -1.82
N ASN A 319 -5.01 5.71 -1.87
CA ASN A 319 -5.82 4.88 -0.99
C ASN A 319 -6.30 3.65 -1.75
N PHE A 320 -5.92 2.47 -1.27
CA PHE A 320 -6.41 1.24 -1.87
C PHE A 320 -7.77 0.85 -1.31
N TRP A 321 -8.62 0.34 -2.16
CA TRP A 321 -9.88 -0.27 -1.79
C TRP A 321 -9.68 -1.78 -1.65
N SER A 322 -9.80 -2.37 -0.46
CA SER A 322 -10.00 -1.72 0.83
C SER A 322 -9.25 -2.49 1.93
N VAL A 323 -9.36 -2.05 3.18
CA VAL A 323 -8.81 -2.78 4.34
C VAL A 323 -9.33 -4.21 4.37
N ALA A 324 -10.64 -4.40 4.39
CA ALA A 324 -11.26 -5.71 4.46
C ALA A 324 -12.65 -5.68 3.82
N GLU A 325 -12.96 -6.75 3.13
CA GLU A 325 -14.29 -7.01 2.60
C GLU A 325 -14.71 -8.44 2.92
N GLY A 326 -16.02 -8.72 2.85
CA GLY A 326 -16.55 -10.02 3.22
C GLY A 326 -16.24 -11.10 2.21
N SER A 327 -16.43 -12.32 2.66
CA SER A 327 -16.19 -13.56 1.93
C SER A 327 -17.05 -13.78 0.68
N ASN A 328 -17.88 -12.80 0.31
CA ASN A 328 -18.65 -12.87 -0.91
C ASN A 328 -17.70 -12.68 -2.10
N SER A 329 -17.55 -13.71 -2.91
CA SER A 329 -16.51 -13.89 -3.92
C SER A 329 -16.34 -12.72 -4.89
N VAL A 330 -17.40 -11.97 -5.19
CA VAL A 330 -17.38 -10.89 -6.19
C VAL A 330 -16.84 -9.58 -5.65
N SER A 331 -16.99 -9.32 -4.35
CA SER A 331 -16.56 -8.08 -3.69
C SER A 331 -15.39 -8.24 -2.73
N ASN A 332 -14.79 -9.44 -2.63
CA ASN A 332 -13.65 -9.67 -1.75
C ASN A 332 -12.34 -9.15 -2.36
N ILE A 333 -12.24 -7.84 -2.58
CA ILE A 333 -11.07 -7.16 -3.13
C ILE A 333 -10.21 -6.45 -2.06
N GLY A 334 -10.61 -6.50 -0.79
CA GLY A 334 -9.81 -6.02 0.34
C GLY A 334 -8.47 -6.76 0.46
N TYR A 335 -7.46 -6.14 1.09
CA TYR A 335 -6.15 -6.77 1.29
C TYR A 335 -6.12 -7.73 2.49
N VAL A 336 -7.15 -7.71 3.34
CA VAL A 336 -7.45 -8.72 4.35
C VAL A 336 -8.79 -9.34 4.02
N ASP A 337 -8.89 -10.67 4.09
CA ASP A 337 -10.15 -11.38 4.06
C ASP A 337 -10.83 -11.29 5.42
N ALA A 338 -11.93 -10.54 5.52
CA ALA A 338 -12.61 -10.28 6.77
C ALA A 338 -13.25 -11.53 7.43
N SER A 339 -13.46 -12.60 6.67
CA SER A 339 -14.06 -13.84 7.18
C SER A 339 -13.05 -14.75 7.87
N THR A 340 -11.81 -14.75 7.37
CA THR A 340 -10.73 -15.62 7.81
C THR A 340 -9.60 -14.87 8.51
N ASN A 341 -9.60 -13.54 8.46
CA ASN A 341 -8.50 -12.66 8.86
C ASN A 341 -7.18 -12.99 8.14
N THR A 342 -7.29 -13.52 6.91
CA THR A 342 -6.13 -13.90 6.10
C THR A 342 -5.61 -12.68 5.33
N LYS A 343 -4.33 -12.39 5.46
CA LYS A 343 -3.64 -11.35 4.69
C LYS A 343 -3.38 -11.84 3.27
N LYS A 344 -3.81 -11.05 2.27
CA LYS A 344 -3.57 -11.37 0.86
C LYS A 344 -2.18 -10.91 0.42
N PRO A 345 -1.69 -11.33 -0.75
CA PRO A 345 -0.42 -10.83 -1.29
C PRO A 345 -0.34 -9.30 -1.38
N SER A 346 -1.46 -8.61 -1.67
CA SER A 346 -1.54 -7.15 -1.69
C SER A 346 -1.19 -6.51 -0.34
N TYR A 347 -1.55 -7.15 0.80
CA TYR A 347 -1.15 -6.70 2.13
C TYR A 347 0.37 -6.64 2.28
N TYR A 348 1.05 -7.72 1.91
CA TYR A 348 2.50 -7.82 2.10
C TYR A 348 3.30 -6.94 1.15
N HIS A 349 2.81 -6.74 -0.09
CA HIS A 349 3.44 -5.80 -1.02
C HIS A 349 3.27 -4.35 -0.55
N PHE A 350 2.07 -4.01 -0.06
CA PHE A 350 1.82 -2.70 0.55
C PHE A 350 2.74 -2.47 1.76
N GLN A 351 2.79 -3.44 2.69
CA GLN A 351 3.62 -3.38 3.89
C GLN A 351 5.10 -3.19 3.56
N LEU A 352 5.65 -3.98 2.62
CA LEU A 352 7.05 -3.87 2.20
C LEU A 352 7.41 -2.45 1.78
N MET A 353 6.55 -1.81 0.99
CA MET A 353 6.81 -0.45 0.54
C MET A 353 6.55 0.57 1.66
N ALA A 354 5.46 0.47 2.41
CA ALA A 354 5.11 1.42 3.45
C ALA A 354 6.15 1.49 4.58
N GLU A 355 6.74 0.37 4.95
CA GLU A 355 7.78 0.31 5.97
C GLU A 355 9.13 0.84 5.48
N ASN A 356 9.47 0.67 4.19
CA ASN A 356 10.82 0.84 3.69
C ASN A 356 11.02 2.00 2.70
N PHE A 357 9.96 2.49 2.03
CA PHE A 357 10.09 3.61 1.09
C PHE A 357 9.96 4.94 1.82
N LYS A 358 11.08 5.66 1.93
CA LYS A 358 11.19 6.92 2.67
C LYS A 358 12.07 7.91 1.94
N GLY A 359 11.83 9.19 2.18
CA GLY A 359 12.62 10.27 1.57
C GLY A 359 12.15 10.61 0.16
N ASN A 360 13.00 10.43 -0.84
CA ASN A 360 12.69 10.76 -2.22
C ASN A 360 12.54 9.51 -3.07
N TYR A 361 11.64 9.55 -4.03
CA TYR A 361 11.53 8.51 -5.05
C TYR A 361 12.80 8.42 -5.89
N VAL A 362 13.23 7.20 -6.20
CA VAL A 362 14.36 6.89 -7.08
C VAL A 362 13.85 6.07 -8.26
N ASN A 363 14.03 6.60 -9.47
CA ASN A 363 13.61 5.91 -10.67
C ASN A 363 14.47 4.68 -10.95
N GLY A 364 13.83 3.53 -11.22
CA GLY A 364 14.44 2.31 -11.69
C GLY A 364 14.09 2.05 -13.16
N THR A 365 15.03 1.45 -13.90
CA THR A 365 14.81 0.94 -15.26
C THR A 365 15.30 -0.48 -15.37
N THR A 366 14.60 -1.31 -16.15
CA THR A 366 14.96 -2.71 -16.40
C THR A 366 15.03 -2.98 -17.90
N ASN A 367 15.75 -4.02 -18.29
CA ASN A 367 15.81 -4.54 -19.66
C ASN A 367 14.87 -5.72 -19.91
N GLN A 368 14.03 -6.09 -18.92
CA GLN A 368 13.04 -7.17 -19.02
C GLN A 368 11.64 -6.62 -18.84
N LEU A 369 10.72 -6.91 -19.77
CA LEU A 369 9.36 -6.39 -19.75
C LEU A 369 8.56 -6.85 -18.52
N ASN A 370 8.77 -8.11 -18.12
CA ASN A 370 8.08 -8.76 -17.00
C ASN A 370 8.73 -8.47 -15.64
N VAL A 371 9.70 -7.56 -15.60
CA VAL A 371 10.35 -7.14 -14.35
C VAL A 371 10.21 -5.65 -14.19
N LYS A 372 9.72 -5.23 -13.01
CA LYS A 372 9.59 -3.81 -12.66
C LYS A 372 10.56 -3.47 -11.53
N SER A 373 11.01 -2.23 -11.49
CA SER A 373 11.88 -1.76 -10.39
C SER A 373 11.53 -0.33 -10.00
N PHE A 374 11.44 -0.12 -8.69
CA PHE A 374 11.17 1.15 -8.06
C PHE A 374 12.13 1.35 -6.89
N GLY A 375 12.39 2.59 -6.51
CA GLY A 375 13.24 2.85 -5.38
C GLY A 375 12.88 4.10 -4.60
N SER A 376 13.48 4.20 -3.42
CA SER A 376 13.47 5.41 -2.62
C SER A 376 14.83 5.62 -1.96
N GLN A 377 15.12 6.87 -1.62
CA GLN A 377 16.37 7.23 -0.97
C GLN A 377 16.16 8.34 0.06
N ASN A 378 16.78 8.18 1.21
CA ASN A 378 17.00 9.23 2.19
C ASN A 378 18.51 9.40 2.45
N SER A 379 18.89 10.15 3.50
CA SER A 379 20.30 10.38 3.84
C SER A 379 21.05 9.15 4.34
N GLN A 380 20.37 8.08 4.72
CA GLN A 380 20.94 6.89 5.35
C GLN A 380 20.88 5.66 4.45
N GLU A 381 19.77 5.47 3.74
CA GLU A 381 19.43 4.24 3.05
C GLU A 381 18.85 4.50 1.65
N THR A 382 19.09 3.54 0.76
CA THR A 382 18.46 3.43 -0.56
C THR A 382 17.71 2.10 -0.60
N ALA A 383 16.40 2.16 -0.81
CA ALA A 383 15.54 1.00 -1.03
C ALA A 383 15.39 0.75 -2.54
N VAL A 384 15.50 -0.50 -2.96
CA VAL A 384 15.31 -0.95 -4.35
C VAL A 384 14.36 -2.14 -4.35
N LEU A 385 13.15 -1.95 -4.84
CA LEU A 385 12.14 -2.99 -5.03
C LEU A 385 12.25 -3.56 -6.44
N VAL A 386 12.23 -4.87 -6.55
CA VAL A 386 12.22 -5.62 -7.82
C VAL A 386 11.03 -6.55 -7.81
N LEU A 387 10.15 -6.43 -8.79
CA LEU A 387 9.00 -7.29 -9.02
C LEU A 387 9.30 -8.17 -10.23
N ASN A 388 9.49 -9.47 -10.06
CA ASN A 388 9.56 -10.42 -11.16
C ASN A 388 8.19 -11.07 -11.35
N GLU A 389 7.48 -10.64 -12.37
CA GLU A 389 6.12 -11.07 -12.74
C GLU A 389 6.12 -12.26 -13.71
N ASP A 390 7.30 -12.72 -14.13
CA ASP A 390 7.43 -13.87 -15.03
C ASP A 390 6.99 -15.16 -14.32
N LEU A 391 6.27 -16.02 -15.04
CA LEU A 391 5.75 -17.28 -14.49
C LEU A 391 6.84 -18.29 -14.16
N THR A 392 7.91 -18.31 -14.94
CA THR A 392 8.89 -19.42 -14.94
C THR A 392 10.34 -18.96 -14.92
N SER A 393 10.61 -17.74 -15.40
CA SER A 393 11.99 -17.28 -15.60
C SER A 393 12.60 -16.70 -14.34
N ASN A 394 13.67 -17.34 -13.87
CA ASN A 394 14.60 -16.77 -12.91
C ASN A 394 15.66 -15.96 -13.68
N TYR A 395 16.10 -14.86 -13.14
CA TYR A 395 17.06 -13.98 -13.82
C TYR A 395 18.34 -13.81 -13.00
N ASN A 396 19.50 -14.06 -13.60
CA ASN A 396 20.77 -13.53 -13.10
C ASN A 396 20.74 -12.01 -13.28
N CYS A 397 20.66 -11.28 -12.18
CA CYS A 397 20.45 -9.85 -12.12
C CYS A 397 21.70 -9.09 -11.70
N THR A 398 21.98 -7.98 -12.38
CA THR A 398 22.89 -6.95 -11.87
C THR A 398 22.10 -5.68 -11.61
N ILE A 399 22.19 -5.17 -10.39
CA ILE A 399 21.59 -3.91 -9.93
C ILE A 399 22.71 -2.88 -9.80
N ARG A 400 22.58 -1.74 -10.48
CA ARG A 400 23.47 -0.59 -10.37
C ARG A 400 22.74 0.60 -9.78
N LEU A 401 23.29 1.20 -8.72
CA LEU A 401 22.64 2.28 -7.98
C LEU A 401 22.84 3.67 -8.59
N ASN A 402 23.66 3.80 -9.62
CA ASN A 402 23.73 4.99 -10.47
C ASN A 402 23.17 4.67 -11.85
N ASN A 403 22.71 5.68 -12.57
CA ASN A 403 22.11 5.51 -13.89
C ASN A 403 23.17 5.35 -15.00
N THR A 404 24.17 4.49 -14.80
CA THR A 404 25.19 4.17 -15.81
C THR A 404 24.96 2.79 -16.39
N ALA A 405 25.40 2.57 -17.64
CA ALA A 405 25.21 1.31 -18.33
C ALA A 405 25.91 0.15 -17.58
N ILE A 406 25.18 -0.96 -17.42
CA ILE A 406 25.71 -2.19 -16.84
C ILE A 406 26.43 -2.98 -17.94
N ALA A 407 27.73 -3.23 -17.72
CA ALA A 407 28.52 -4.09 -18.56
C ALA A 407 28.25 -5.58 -18.25
N GLY A 408 28.70 -6.50 -19.16
CA GLY A 408 28.57 -7.93 -18.94
C GLY A 408 27.24 -8.54 -19.44
N ASN A 409 27.06 -9.85 -19.15
CA ASN A 409 26.05 -10.72 -19.73
C ASN A 409 24.89 -11.05 -18.78
N SER A 410 24.65 -10.23 -17.74
CA SER A 410 23.50 -10.43 -16.86
C SER A 410 22.19 -10.38 -17.65
N GLN A 411 21.32 -11.37 -17.42
CA GLN A 411 20.02 -11.48 -18.08
C GLN A 411 19.10 -10.32 -17.71
N LEU A 412 19.13 -9.92 -16.45
CA LEU A 412 18.39 -8.78 -15.93
C LEU A 412 19.36 -7.69 -15.51
N LYS A 413 19.16 -6.50 -16.04
CA LYS A 413 19.94 -5.31 -15.72
C LYS A 413 19.01 -4.25 -15.15
N ILE A 414 19.28 -3.81 -13.92
CA ILE A 414 18.50 -2.80 -13.22
C ILE A 414 19.39 -1.60 -12.95
N ASN A 415 19.04 -0.45 -13.53
CA ASN A 415 19.71 0.81 -13.27
C ASN A 415 18.82 1.68 -12.38
N MET A 416 19.35 2.12 -11.23
CA MET A 416 18.69 3.02 -10.30
C MET A 416 19.31 4.41 -10.39
N ASN A 417 18.49 5.45 -10.33
CA ASN A 417 18.98 6.84 -10.33
C ASN A 417 19.22 7.35 -8.89
N ALA A 418 19.93 6.55 -8.08
CA ALA A 418 20.24 6.86 -6.68
C ALA A 418 21.56 7.62 -6.49
N ASN A 419 22.32 7.85 -7.56
CA ASN A 419 23.60 8.56 -7.56
C ASN A 419 24.68 7.95 -6.61
N ILE A 420 24.65 6.63 -6.43
CA ILE A 420 25.63 5.87 -5.64
C ILE A 420 26.41 4.95 -6.59
N ALA A 421 27.74 5.04 -6.60
CA ALA A 421 28.59 4.21 -7.45
C ALA A 421 28.75 2.79 -6.87
N ALA A 422 27.66 2.03 -6.84
CA ALA A 422 27.65 0.66 -6.35
C ALA A 422 26.93 -0.28 -7.32
N GLU A 423 27.38 -1.52 -7.35
CA GLU A 423 26.81 -2.60 -8.16
C GLU A 423 26.65 -3.85 -7.31
N PHE A 424 25.55 -4.56 -7.51
CA PHE A 424 25.20 -5.76 -6.76
C PHE A 424 24.62 -6.83 -7.70
N ASN A 425 25.00 -8.09 -7.49
CA ASN A 425 24.54 -9.22 -8.29
C ASN A 425 23.68 -10.16 -7.43
N GLU A 426 22.57 -10.63 -7.99
CA GLU A 426 21.62 -11.53 -7.32
C GLU A 426 20.87 -12.38 -8.34
N VAL A 427 20.24 -13.46 -7.88
CA VAL A 427 19.30 -14.24 -8.68
C VAL A 427 17.87 -13.88 -8.25
N ILE A 428 17.10 -13.30 -9.17
CA ILE A 428 15.70 -12.96 -8.91
C ILE A 428 14.83 -14.11 -9.40
N GLN A 429 14.14 -14.77 -8.47
CA GLN A 429 13.27 -15.91 -8.76
C GLN A 429 12.01 -15.46 -9.53
N SER A 430 11.41 -16.38 -10.31
CA SER A 430 10.12 -16.15 -10.94
C SER A 430 9.03 -15.92 -9.88
N GLN A 431 8.01 -15.14 -10.22
CA GLN A 431 6.89 -14.84 -9.31
C GLN A 431 7.37 -14.45 -7.91
N SER A 432 8.30 -13.49 -7.85
CA SER A 432 8.87 -13.00 -6.60
C SER A 432 8.97 -11.49 -6.56
N THR A 433 8.96 -10.96 -5.36
CA THR A 433 9.22 -9.57 -5.03
C THR A 433 10.41 -9.53 -4.08
N VAL A 434 11.44 -8.79 -4.44
CA VAL A 434 12.64 -8.64 -3.62
C VAL A 434 12.86 -7.16 -3.32
N LEU A 435 13.06 -6.84 -2.06
CA LEU A 435 13.40 -5.50 -1.62
C LEU A 435 14.81 -5.51 -1.04
N PHE A 436 15.69 -4.75 -1.65
CA PHE A 436 17.06 -4.52 -1.20
C PHE A 436 17.17 -3.18 -0.51
N ILE A 437 17.84 -3.15 0.64
CA ILE A 437 18.17 -1.91 1.35
C ILE A 437 19.69 -1.77 1.37
N PHE A 438 20.17 -0.70 0.77
CA PHE A 438 21.57 -0.33 0.74
C PHE A 438 21.82 0.85 1.68
N ASN A 439 22.97 0.88 2.34
CA ASN A 439 23.38 2.06 3.11
C ASN A 439 23.86 3.20 2.18
N SER A 440 24.20 4.33 2.76
CA SER A 440 24.67 5.51 2.01
C SER A 440 25.97 5.31 1.19
N SER A 441 26.75 4.28 1.50
CA SER A 441 27.93 3.89 0.71
C SER A 441 27.63 2.88 -0.41
N GLY A 442 26.39 2.39 -0.51
CA GLY A 442 25.96 1.40 -1.49
C GLY A 442 26.20 -0.05 -1.09
N ALA A 443 26.55 -0.33 0.16
CA ALA A 443 26.62 -1.69 0.66
C ALA A 443 25.22 -2.20 1.01
N LEU A 444 24.90 -3.44 0.59
CA LEU A 444 23.65 -4.10 0.94
C LEU A 444 23.64 -4.38 2.45
N ILE A 445 22.57 -3.93 3.13
CA ILE A 445 22.42 -4.11 4.58
C ILE A 445 21.22 -4.98 4.94
N LYS A 446 20.16 -5.02 4.08
CA LYS A 446 18.96 -5.84 4.30
C LYS A 446 18.41 -6.32 2.97
N LYS A 447 17.81 -7.52 2.98
CA LYS A 447 17.05 -8.07 1.86
C LYS A 447 15.75 -8.67 2.38
N TYR A 448 14.62 -8.30 1.78
CA TYR A 448 13.33 -8.95 1.98
C TYR A 448 12.97 -9.72 0.73
N GLU A 449 12.45 -10.93 0.89
CA GLU A 449 12.00 -11.78 -0.21
C GLU A 449 10.57 -12.24 0.06
N TYR A 450 9.70 -11.99 -0.90
CA TYR A 450 8.32 -12.46 -0.90
C TYR A 450 8.04 -13.14 -2.22
N SER A 451 7.85 -14.44 -2.21
CA SER A 451 7.61 -15.23 -3.42
C SER A 451 6.31 -16.02 -3.31
N LEU A 452 5.72 -16.32 -4.47
CA LEU A 452 4.53 -17.15 -4.55
C LEU A 452 4.77 -18.51 -3.87
N ASN A 453 5.84 -19.21 -4.26
CA ASN A 453 6.06 -20.60 -3.86
C ASN A 453 6.53 -20.79 -2.41
N GLN A 454 7.30 -19.85 -1.87
CA GLN A 454 7.89 -20.00 -0.54
C GLN A 454 7.05 -19.32 0.55
N ASN A 455 6.45 -18.18 0.23
CA ASN A 455 5.79 -17.33 1.21
C ASN A 455 4.27 -17.37 1.07
N ALA A 456 3.75 -16.99 -0.10
CA ALA A 456 2.31 -16.79 -0.27
C ALA A 456 1.51 -18.09 -0.18
N VAL A 457 2.03 -19.20 -0.72
CA VAL A 457 1.42 -20.54 -0.58
C VAL A 457 1.36 -21.01 0.88
N ALA A 458 2.36 -20.67 1.67
CA ALA A 458 2.39 -20.97 3.09
C ALA A 458 1.62 -19.95 3.96
N ASN A 459 1.03 -18.93 3.34
CA ASN A 459 0.38 -17.79 4.00
C ASN A 459 1.27 -17.13 5.06
N ILE A 460 2.55 -16.95 4.73
CA ILE A 460 3.53 -16.22 5.55
C ILE A 460 3.98 -14.96 4.82
N GLY A 461 4.35 -13.94 5.59
CA GLY A 461 4.89 -12.70 5.06
C GLY A 461 6.29 -12.84 4.46
N PRO A 462 6.85 -11.73 3.95
CA PRO A 462 8.21 -11.69 3.41
C PRO A 462 9.24 -12.23 4.41
N THR A 463 10.19 -13.00 3.90
CA THR A 463 11.38 -13.40 4.66
C THR A 463 12.41 -12.27 4.64
N TYR A 464 13.28 -12.24 5.63
CA TYR A 464 14.22 -11.15 5.85
C TYR A 464 15.63 -11.67 6.11
N THR A 465 16.61 -11.06 5.45
CA THR A 465 18.04 -11.31 5.66
C THR A 465 18.76 -9.99 5.94
N GLN A 466 19.61 -9.95 6.95
CA GLN A 466 20.47 -8.81 7.24
C GLN A 466 21.92 -9.12 6.84
N TYR A 467 22.61 -8.10 6.30
CA TYR A 467 23.99 -8.15 5.88
C TYR A 467 24.82 -7.14 6.69
N GLY A 468 26.09 -7.44 6.97
CA GLY A 468 27.04 -6.47 7.52
C GLY A 468 26.81 -6.07 8.97
N GLY A 469 26.70 -7.05 9.88
CA GLY A 469 26.95 -6.84 11.31
C GLY A 469 28.37 -7.29 11.64
N THR A 470 29.12 -6.52 12.44
CA THR A 470 30.43 -6.95 12.98
C THR A 470 30.28 -8.30 13.67
N THR A 471 30.93 -9.31 13.08
CA THR A 471 31.26 -10.63 13.64
C THR A 471 30.40 -11.15 14.79
N GLY A 472 29.36 -11.86 14.44
CA GLY A 472 28.54 -12.69 15.29
C GLY A 472 27.34 -13.12 14.49
N ILE A 473 27.29 -14.40 14.08
CA ILE A 473 26.10 -14.98 13.45
C ILE A 473 25.05 -15.10 14.55
N GLU A 474 24.34 -14.02 14.80
CA GLU A 474 23.04 -14.05 15.45
C GLU A 474 22.00 -13.88 14.35
N PRO A 475 21.01 -14.78 14.22
CA PRO A 475 19.85 -14.54 13.38
C PRO A 475 19.10 -13.33 13.95
N ILE A 476 19.04 -12.25 13.17
CA ILE A 476 18.45 -11.00 13.62
C ILE A 476 16.93 -11.13 13.64
N LYS A 477 16.38 -10.83 14.79
CA LYS A 477 14.97 -10.76 15.12
C LYS A 477 14.24 -9.84 14.14
N SER A 478 13.13 -10.30 13.58
CA SER A 478 12.08 -9.43 13.05
C SER A 478 11.81 -8.30 14.06
N PRO A 479 11.46 -7.07 13.61
CA PRO A 479 11.15 -5.98 14.53
C PRO A 479 10.17 -6.51 15.55
N ALA A 480 10.53 -6.37 16.82
CA ALA A 480 9.80 -6.93 17.92
C ALA A 480 8.37 -6.37 17.92
N HIS A 481 7.41 -7.19 17.54
CA HIS A 481 6.19 -7.17 18.32
C HIS A 481 6.61 -7.46 19.77
N GLU A 482 6.21 -6.64 20.71
CA GLU A 482 6.18 -6.99 22.12
C GLU A 482 5.18 -8.15 22.30
N GLY A 483 5.55 -9.32 21.81
CA GLY A 483 4.82 -10.57 21.84
C GLY A 483 5.82 -11.69 22.04
N THR A 484 5.49 -12.63 22.86
CA THR A 484 6.29 -13.76 23.28
C THR A 484 6.89 -14.50 22.08
N TYR A 485 8.20 -14.36 21.86
CA TYR A 485 8.90 -15.08 20.80
C TYR A 485 9.13 -16.55 21.22
N PHE A 486 8.78 -17.47 20.33
CA PHE A 486 9.16 -18.89 20.44
C PHE A 486 9.45 -19.48 19.05
N GLU A 487 10.17 -20.56 19.01
CA GLU A 487 10.47 -21.33 17.81
C GLU A 487 10.31 -22.83 18.03
N ILE A 488 10.03 -23.58 16.97
CA ILE A 488 10.24 -25.03 16.94
C ILE A 488 11.70 -25.23 16.56
N ALA A 489 12.54 -25.39 17.57
CA ALA A 489 13.98 -25.49 17.37
C ALA A 489 14.37 -26.77 16.61
N LYS A 490 13.66 -27.88 16.87
CA LYS A 490 13.96 -29.18 16.27
C LYS A 490 12.77 -30.16 16.42
N VAL A 491 12.64 -31.04 15.44
CA VAL A 491 11.78 -32.25 15.56
C VAL A 491 12.62 -33.47 15.22
N PHE A 492 12.66 -34.44 16.15
CA PHE A 492 13.52 -35.62 15.99
C PHE A 492 12.95 -36.87 16.70
N PRO A 493 13.19 -38.05 16.13
CA PRO A 493 13.71 -38.28 14.80
C PRO A 493 12.73 -37.84 13.72
N ASN A 494 13.25 -37.43 12.57
CA ASN A 494 12.44 -37.17 11.39
C ASN A 494 13.25 -37.61 10.14
N PRO A 495 12.87 -38.67 9.44
CA PRO A 495 11.65 -39.51 9.61
C PRO A 495 11.55 -40.25 10.95
N ASN A 496 10.32 -40.62 11.33
CA ASN A 496 10.03 -41.34 12.59
C ASN A 496 9.04 -42.48 12.35
N THR A 497 8.82 -43.31 13.37
CA THR A 497 7.88 -44.47 13.35
C THR A 497 6.55 -44.14 14.05
N GLY A 498 6.19 -42.90 14.20
CA GLY A 498 5.06 -42.42 15.00
C GLY A 498 5.47 -42.00 16.42
N LYS A 499 6.79 -42.02 16.71
CA LYS A 499 7.37 -41.49 17.97
C LYS A 499 8.41 -40.45 17.63
N PHE A 500 8.21 -39.23 18.14
CA PHE A 500 9.13 -38.11 17.90
C PHE A 500 9.01 -37.07 19.01
N THR A 501 10.04 -36.25 19.14
CA THR A 501 10.10 -35.14 20.09
C THR A 501 10.02 -33.84 19.33
N VAL A 502 9.18 -32.92 19.76
CA VAL A 502 9.15 -31.52 19.30
C VAL A 502 9.88 -30.68 20.34
N GLN A 503 11.02 -30.14 19.99
CA GLN A 503 11.77 -29.23 20.83
C GLN A 503 11.37 -27.79 20.55
N LEU A 504 10.81 -27.14 21.56
CA LEU A 504 10.47 -25.71 21.53
C LEU A 504 11.56 -24.91 22.25
N ASN A 505 11.79 -23.67 21.81
CA ASN A 505 12.65 -22.72 22.48
C ASN A 505 11.93 -21.40 22.69
N LYS A 506 11.99 -20.84 23.89
CA LYS A 506 11.35 -19.59 24.28
C LYS A 506 12.33 -18.69 25.04
N GLU A 507 12.44 -17.44 24.61
CA GLU A 507 13.39 -16.49 25.22
C GLU A 507 12.76 -15.64 26.34
N ASN A 508 11.43 -15.52 26.37
CA ASN A 508 10.72 -14.65 27.30
C ASN A 508 10.34 -15.36 28.61
N THR A 509 10.16 -14.59 29.70
CA THR A 509 9.89 -15.11 31.07
C THR A 509 8.42 -15.31 31.39
N ASP A 510 7.48 -14.82 30.55
CA ASP A 510 6.06 -14.89 30.85
C ASP A 510 5.55 -16.34 30.80
N GLU A 511 4.79 -16.76 31.80
CA GLU A 511 4.09 -18.04 31.78
C GLU A 511 2.93 -17.98 30.79
N LEU A 512 3.09 -18.66 29.66
CA LEU A 512 2.07 -18.82 28.65
C LEU A 512 1.77 -20.29 28.41
N LYS A 513 0.56 -20.55 27.99
CA LYS A 513 0.13 -21.89 27.59
C LYS A 513 0.20 -22.04 26.08
N TYR A 514 0.71 -23.15 25.61
CA TYR A 514 0.73 -23.47 24.18
C TYR A 514 -0.32 -24.50 23.80
N VAL A 515 -0.71 -24.46 22.52
CA VAL A 515 -1.50 -25.50 21.86
C VAL A 515 -0.62 -26.15 20.81
N LEU A 516 -0.49 -27.49 20.87
CA LEU A 516 0.23 -28.25 19.85
C LEU A 516 -0.76 -29.13 19.10
N GLU A 517 -0.75 -29.03 17.80
CA GLU A 517 -1.65 -29.71 16.88
C GLU A 517 -0.83 -30.46 15.82
N VAL A 518 -1.33 -31.60 15.37
CA VAL A 518 -0.75 -32.35 14.25
C VAL A 518 -1.84 -32.60 13.21
N PHE A 519 -1.55 -32.28 11.96
CA PHE A 519 -2.46 -32.43 10.83
C PHE A 519 -1.89 -33.39 9.80
N ASN A 520 -2.75 -34.12 9.10
CA ASN A 520 -2.36 -34.83 7.88
C ASN A 520 -2.27 -33.87 6.69
N ILE A 521 -1.86 -34.35 5.52
CA ILE A 521 -1.71 -33.51 4.31
C ILE A 521 -3.04 -33.00 3.76
N GLU A 522 -4.17 -33.59 4.11
CA GLU A 522 -5.53 -33.14 3.79
C GLU A 522 -6.01 -32.04 4.75
N GLY A 523 -5.18 -31.63 5.72
CA GLY A 523 -5.53 -30.61 6.71
C GLY A 523 -6.43 -31.09 7.85
N GLN A 524 -6.64 -32.41 7.99
CA GLN A 524 -7.42 -32.99 9.08
C GLN A 524 -6.57 -33.06 10.34
N LEU A 525 -7.13 -32.63 11.47
CA LEU A 525 -6.51 -32.70 12.78
C LEU A 525 -6.42 -34.15 13.24
N VAL A 526 -5.21 -34.66 13.53
CA VAL A 526 -4.96 -36.01 14.01
C VAL A 526 -4.54 -36.04 15.48
N TYR A 527 -4.10 -34.90 16.02
CA TYR A 527 -3.74 -34.78 17.43
C TYR A 527 -3.79 -33.33 17.89
N GLU A 528 -4.21 -33.13 19.15
CA GLU A 528 -4.21 -31.82 19.80
C GLU A 528 -3.81 -31.97 21.27
N LYS A 529 -2.97 -31.06 21.73
CA LYS A 529 -2.60 -30.87 23.14
C LYS A 529 -2.81 -29.41 23.51
N ASN A 530 -3.82 -29.16 24.35
CA ASN A 530 -4.23 -27.83 24.74
C ASN A 530 -3.67 -27.42 26.11
N ASP A 531 -3.52 -26.13 26.32
CA ASP A 531 -3.23 -25.48 27.60
C ASP A 531 -2.00 -26.01 28.36
N ALA A 532 -1.01 -26.54 27.64
CA ALA A 532 0.22 -26.99 28.25
C ALA A 532 1.12 -25.80 28.63
N PRO A 533 1.69 -25.77 29.85
CA PRO A 533 2.56 -24.66 30.26
C PRO A 533 3.84 -24.66 29.43
N PHE A 534 4.29 -23.46 29.05
CA PHE A 534 5.54 -23.24 28.35
C PHE A 534 6.51 -22.41 29.20
N VAL A 535 7.56 -23.07 29.64
CA VAL A 535 8.60 -22.48 30.48
C VAL A 535 9.71 -21.82 29.61
N LYS A 536 10.41 -20.85 30.17
CA LYS A 536 11.56 -20.22 29.52
C LYS A 536 12.66 -21.25 29.20
N GLY A 537 13.26 -21.11 28.04
CA GLY A 537 14.34 -21.96 27.56
C GLY A 537 13.85 -23.06 26.63
N LYS A 538 14.59 -24.16 26.59
CA LYS A 538 14.25 -25.33 25.76
C LYS A 538 13.28 -26.25 26.49
N GLN A 539 12.26 -26.66 25.76
CA GLN A 539 11.27 -27.63 26.27
C GLN A 539 11.07 -28.74 25.22
N ASP A 540 11.24 -29.96 25.63
CA ASP A 540 11.01 -31.14 24.81
C ASP A 540 9.60 -31.69 25.04
N ILE A 541 8.89 -31.96 23.96
CA ILE A 541 7.52 -32.49 23.96
C ILE A 541 7.54 -33.82 23.22
N ASP A 542 7.46 -34.90 23.96
CA ASP A 542 7.41 -36.24 23.38
C ASP A 542 6.00 -36.59 22.92
N LEU A 543 5.89 -37.04 21.68
CA LEU A 543 4.65 -37.47 21.04
C LEU A 543 4.76 -38.95 20.63
N THR A 544 3.72 -39.72 20.92
CA THR A 544 3.62 -41.11 20.54
C THR A 544 2.24 -41.37 19.93
N PHE A 545 2.22 -41.88 18.72
CA PHE A 545 1.03 -42.22 17.97
C PHE A 545 1.04 -43.72 17.67
N GLU A 546 0.20 -44.50 18.35
CA GLU A 546 0.17 -45.97 18.19
C GLU A 546 -0.40 -46.38 16.83
N SER A 547 -1.33 -45.61 16.27
CA SER A 547 -2.08 -45.94 15.04
C SER A 547 -1.98 -44.93 13.90
N ILE A 548 -0.96 -44.06 13.88
CA ILE A 548 -0.76 -43.10 12.77
C ILE A 548 -0.28 -43.83 11.52
N ALA A 549 -0.81 -43.49 10.34
CA ALA A 549 -0.39 -44.07 9.05
C ALA A 549 0.97 -43.51 8.62
N SER A 550 1.70 -44.27 7.76
CA SER A 550 2.86 -43.70 7.05
C SER A 550 2.43 -42.54 6.19
N GLY A 551 3.18 -41.44 6.24
CA GLY A 551 2.82 -40.22 5.48
C GLY A 551 3.54 -38.99 5.99
N VAL A 552 3.17 -37.87 5.40
CA VAL A 552 3.63 -36.53 5.77
C VAL A 552 2.59 -35.88 6.67
N TYR A 553 3.06 -35.24 7.73
CA TYR A 553 2.21 -34.51 8.68
C TYR A 553 2.79 -33.14 8.97
N ILE A 554 1.95 -32.22 9.38
CA ILE A 554 2.33 -30.87 9.81
C ILE A 554 2.11 -30.76 11.32
N VAL A 555 3.15 -30.46 12.05
CA VAL A 555 3.08 -30.09 13.47
C VAL A 555 2.92 -28.56 13.53
N ARG A 556 1.88 -28.10 14.20
CA ARG A 556 1.61 -26.69 14.46
C ARG A 556 1.66 -26.44 15.97
N VAL A 557 2.41 -25.43 16.38
CA VAL A 557 2.43 -24.95 17.77
C VAL A 557 1.95 -23.51 17.79
N ARG A 558 0.99 -23.22 18.66
CA ARG A 558 0.41 -21.91 18.85
C ARG A 558 0.66 -21.45 20.30
N LEU A 559 1.14 -20.21 20.46
CA LEU A 559 1.39 -19.56 21.74
C LEU A 559 0.78 -18.15 21.69
N GLY A 560 -0.40 -17.97 22.24
CA GLY A 560 -1.21 -16.78 22.01
C GLY A 560 -1.53 -16.63 20.52
N GLU A 561 -1.18 -15.48 19.93
CA GLU A 561 -1.35 -15.23 18.49
C GLU A 561 -0.18 -15.74 17.63
N ASN A 562 0.90 -16.17 18.25
CA ASN A 562 2.07 -16.67 17.52
C ASN A 562 1.90 -18.13 17.13
N ILE A 563 2.10 -18.45 15.85
CA ILE A 563 1.97 -19.79 15.28
C ILE A 563 3.29 -20.17 14.62
N LYS A 564 3.76 -21.40 14.90
CA LYS A 564 4.90 -22.01 14.21
C LYS A 564 4.50 -23.38 13.70
N THR A 565 5.00 -23.73 12.51
CA THR A 565 4.73 -25.03 11.89
C THR A 565 6.02 -25.71 11.45
N THR A 566 6.01 -27.03 11.45
CA THR A 566 7.10 -27.84 10.88
C THR A 566 6.55 -29.14 10.30
N LYS A 567 7.28 -29.70 9.33
CA LYS A 567 6.92 -30.93 8.64
C LYS A 567 7.58 -32.14 9.32
N ILE A 568 6.83 -33.21 9.48
CA ILE A 568 7.35 -34.52 9.88
C ILE A 568 6.99 -35.60 8.86
N VAL A 569 7.80 -36.64 8.82
CA VAL A 569 7.57 -37.81 7.96
C VAL A 569 7.48 -39.04 8.88
N VAL A 570 6.36 -39.75 8.79
CA VAL A 570 6.14 -41.00 9.49
C VAL A 570 6.35 -42.15 8.51
N VAL A 571 7.16 -43.12 8.92
CA VAL A 571 7.46 -44.33 8.12
C VAL A 571 7.27 -45.55 9.06
N LYS A 572 6.27 -46.37 8.79
CA LYS A 572 6.00 -47.63 9.49
C LYS A 572 6.35 -48.78 8.61
#